data_c4393da103ef86511b967fee5aa9d8e5
#
_entry.id   c4393da103ef86511b967fee5aa9d8e5
#
_cell.length_a   1.000
_cell.length_b   1.000
_cell.length_c   1.000
_cell.angle_alpha   90.00
_cell.angle_beta   90.00
_cell.angle_gamma   90.00
#
_symmetry.space_group_name_H-M   'P 1'
#
loop_
_entity.id
_entity.type
_entity.pdbx_description
1 polymer ?
#
loop_
_entity_poly.entity_id
_entity_poly.type
_entity_poly.pdbx_seq_one_letter_code
_entity_poly.pdbx_strand_id
1 'polypeptide(L)'
;MAKKALLMILDGWGIGNQGKGDVIFNTPTPYMDSLWKNYPCSQLLASGENVGLPDGQMGNSEVGHLNIGAGRIVYQDLVKINRACADGSILKNKEIVSAYEYAVKNGKNVHLMGLTSNGGVHSSLDHLFKLVEIGKEYGIGHTYVHCFMDGRDTDPQSGKSFIEQLSAKCAETGNADIASIVGRFYAMDRDKRWERVKVAYDLLVSGEGKKATDMVAAMQESYDDGVTDEFVKPICNSTVDGTIKEGDVVIFFNYRNDRAKELTIVLTQQDMEDQGMTTIPGLQFYCMTPYDASFTGVHILFPKENVTNTLGEYLASKGKSQLHTAETEKYAHVTFFFNGGRETPYEGEERILVASPKVQTYDLKPEMSAFEVKDKLVEAIKEDKYDFIVVNFANGDMVGHTGIYEAIEQAVKAVDQCVNEVVEAAKATDYEVIIIADHGNADKAQNPDGSVNTAHSLNPVPFIYVTANKEAKVEDGVLADVAPSILHIMGLEQPEEMTGKCLIKD
;
A
#
# COMPACT_ATOMS: atom_id res chain seq x y z
N MET A 1 -13.03 33.71 -12.45
CA MET A 1 -14.19 32.84 -12.73
C MET A 1 -13.74 31.42 -12.57
N ALA A 2 -14.56 30.53 -12.01
CA ALA A 2 -14.25 29.11 -11.91
C ALA A 2 -14.03 28.54 -13.33
N LYS A 3 -12.96 27.80 -13.53
CA LYS A 3 -12.60 27.20 -14.80
C LYS A 3 -12.89 25.72 -14.83
N LYS A 4 -12.92 25.14 -16.02
CA LYS A 4 -12.95 23.70 -16.22
C LYS A 4 -11.53 23.15 -16.10
N ALA A 5 -11.39 21.94 -15.60
CA ALA A 5 -10.10 21.32 -15.41
C ALA A 5 -10.00 19.98 -16.18
N LEU A 6 -8.85 19.77 -16.82
CA LEU A 6 -8.48 18.49 -17.44
C LEU A 6 -7.20 17.97 -16.78
N LEU A 7 -7.27 16.76 -16.24
CA LEU A 7 -6.12 16.02 -15.72
C LEU A 7 -5.68 14.97 -16.72
N MET A 8 -4.46 15.07 -17.20
CA MET A 8 -3.85 14.10 -18.11
C MET A 8 -2.74 13.34 -17.37
N ILE A 9 -2.90 12.04 -17.24
CA ILE A 9 -1.93 11.14 -16.60
C ILE A 9 -1.21 10.37 -17.69
N LEU A 10 0.08 10.61 -17.83
CA LEU A 10 0.97 9.90 -18.75
C LEU A 10 1.63 8.75 -17.97
N ASP A 11 0.97 7.59 -17.94
CA ASP A 11 1.37 6.47 -17.11
C ASP A 11 2.80 6.01 -17.41
N GLY A 12 3.61 5.89 -16.37
CA GLY A 12 5.02 5.51 -16.50
C GLY A 12 5.96 6.59 -17.05
N TRP A 13 5.54 7.86 -17.15
CA TRP A 13 6.36 8.97 -17.66
C TRP A 13 7.15 9.64 -16.54
N GLY A 14 8.28 9.04 -16.13
CA GLY A 14 9.17 9.60 -15.11
C GLY A 14 10.12 10.68 -15.66
N ILE A 15 10.72 11.42 -14.75
CA ILE A 15 11.84 12.33 -15.01
C ILE A 15 13.12 11.58 -14.70
N GLY A 16 13.75 11.01 -15.73
CA GLY A 16 14.91 10.14 -15.58
C GLY A 16 16.23 10.88 -15.39
N ASN A 17 17.31 10.13 -15.48
CA ASN A 17 18.66 10.63 -15.23
C ASN A 17 19.40 11.12 -16.50
N GLN A 18 18.70 11.21 -17.62
CA GLN A 18 19.24 11.61 -18.92
C GLN A 18 20.34 10.66 -19.45
N GLY A 19 20.41 9.45 -18.90
CA GLY A 19 21.33 8.40 -19.33
C GLY A 19 20.83 7.62 -20.56
N LYS A 20 21.61 6.63 -20.98
CA LYS A 20 21.27 5.81 -22.17
C LYS A 20 19.97 5.01 -22.01
N GLY A 21 19.63 4.64 -20.78
CA GLY A 21 18.41 3.91 -20.46
C GLY A 21 17.15 4.77 -20.32
N ASP A 22 17.29 6.09 -20.36
CA ASP A 22 16.19 7.05 -20.28
C ASP A 22 15.59 7.25 -21.66
N VAL A 23 14.54 6.46 -21.99
CA VAL A 23 13.94 6.50 -23.32
C VAL A 23 13.19 7.80 -23.54
N ILE A 24 12.58 8.36 -22.51
CA ILE A 24 11.85 9.63 -22.60
C ILE A 24 12.81 10.75 -22.99
N PHE A 25 13.94 10.89 -22.29
CA PHE A 25 14.93 11.91 -22.60
C PHE A 25 15.57 11.75 -23.99
N ASN A 26 15.84 10.50 -24.39
CA ASN A 26 16.51 10.21 -25.66
C ASN A 26 15.55 10.22 -26.87
N THR A 27 14.24 10.28 -26.66
CA THR A 27 13.22 10.32 -27.72
C THR A 27 12.82 11.76 -27.98
N PRO A 28 12.82 12.24 -29.23
CA PRO A 28 12.27 13.54 -29.55
C PRO A 28 10.79 13.63 -29.22
N THR A 29 10.44 14.53 -28.31
CA THR A 29 9.06 14.78 -27.82
C THR A 29 8.74 16.27 -27.97
N PRO A 30 8.62 16.78 -29.21
CA PRO A 30 8.57 18.22 -29.47
C PRO A 30 7.41 18.95 -28.79
N TYR A 31 6.29 18.24 -28.54
CA TYR A 31 5.13 18.84 -27.88
C TYR A 31 5.33 18.93 -26.39
N MET A 32 5.74 17.86 -25.74
CA MET A 32 6.06 17.84 -24.30
C MET A 32 7.22 18.80 -24.00
N ASP A 33 8.26 18.86 -24.85
CA ASP A 33 9.38 19.81 -24.72
C ASP A 33 8.89 21.25 -24.79
N SER A 34 7.96 21.53 -25.72
CA SER A 34 7.33 22.85 -25.84
C SER A 34 6.51 23.24 -24.62
N LEU A 35 5.75 22.30 -24.08
CA LEU A 35 4.95 22.53 -22.86
C LEU A 35 5.85 22.81 -21.65
N TRP A 36 6.89 22.00 -21.48
CA TRP A 36 7.87 22.17 -20.41
C TRP A 36 8.60 23.54 -20.48
N LYS A 37 8.85 24.03 -21.67
CA LYS A 37 9.52 25.31 -21.87
C LYS A 37 8.62 26.53 -21.69
N ASN A 38 7.34 26.41 -22.04
CA ASN A 38 6.44 27.58 -22.18
C ASN A 38 5.40 27.73 -21.08
N TYR A 39 5.25 26.73 -20.22
CA TYR A 39 4.25 26.71 -19.14
C TYR A 39 4.91 26.49 -17.77
N PRO A 40 4.26 26.90 -16.68
CA PRO A 40 4.72 26.56 -15.34
C PRO A 40 4.84 25.05 -15.17
N CYS A 41 5.99 24.59 -14.71
CA CYS A 41 6.26 23.19 -14.48
C CYS A 41 7.09 22.96 -13.22
N SER A 42 6.88 21.81 -12.62
CA SER A 42 7.56 21.30 -11.44
C SER A 42 7.58 19.77 -11.48
N GLN A 43 7.96 19.15 -10.38
CA GLN A 43 7.99 17.70 -10.25
C GLN A 43 7.21 17.19 -9.03
N LEU A 44 6.72 15.96 -9.12
CA LEU A 44 6.06 15.27 -8.04
C LEU A 44 6.87 14.05 -7.61
N LEU A 45 7.00 13.83 -6.30
CA LEU A 45 7.51 12.57 -5.78
C LEU A 45 6.41 11.52 -5.84
N ALA A 46 6.73 10.37 -6.45
CA ALA A 46 5.78 9.32 -6.80
C ALA A 46 6.20 7.93 -6.26
N SER A 47 7.04 7.88 -5.22
CA SER A 47 7.58 6.63 -4.68
C SER A 47 7.71 6.69 -3.15
N GLY A 48 7.88 5.53 -2.52
CA GLY A 48 8.11 5.40 -1.09
C GLY A 48 7.00 6.04 -0.25
N GLU A 49 7.35 6.62 0.88
CA GLU A 49 6.38 7.24 1.81
C GLU A 49 5.59 8.41 1.21
N ASN A 50 6.09 9.03 0.13
CA ASN A 50 5.37 10.10 -0.57
C ASN A 50 4.06 9.62 -1.24
N VAL A 51 3.90 8.32 -1.38
CA VAL A 51 2.67 7.69 -1.89
C VAL A 51 2.12 6.63 -0.93
N GLY A 52 2.61 6.61 0.32
CA GLY A 52 2.15 5.70 1.36
C GLY A 52 2.74 4.29 1.31
N LEU A 53 3.81 4.09 0.55
CA LEU A 53 4.58 2.85 0.46
C LEU A 53 5.80 2.90 1.38
N PRO A 54 6.42 1.75 1.73
CA PRO A 54 7.71 1.73 2.41
C PRO A 54 8.78 2.55 1.68
N ASP A 55 9.71 3.15 2.43
CA ASP A 55 10.82 3.89 1.85
C ASP A 55 11.62 3.02 0.86
N GLY A 56 12.05 3.61 -0.25
CA GLY A 56 12.76 2.92 -1.33
C GLY A 56 11.88 2.00 -2.20
N GLN A 57 10.59 1.89 -1.94
CA GLN A 57 9.68 1.14 -2.80
C GLN A 57 9.17 2.02 -3.95
N MET A 58 9.23 1.49 -5.18
CA MET A 58 8.71 2.14 -6.38
C MET A 58 7.20 2.32 -6.30
N GLY A 59 6.70 3.46 -6.78
CA GLY A 59 5.27 3.68 -6.99
C GLY A 59 4.69 2.69 -8.02
N ASN A 60 3.37 2.63 -8.06
CA ASN A 60 2.61 1.87 -9.04
C ASN A 60 1.29 2.58 -9.36
N SER A 61 0.63 2.15 -10.43
CA SER A 61 -0.57 2.85 -10.91
C SER A 61 -1.74 2.78 -9.91
N GLU A 62 -1.91 1.69 -9.17
CA GLU A 62 -2.99 1.57 -8.16
C GLU A 62 -2.82 2.62 -7.06
N VAL A 63 -1.65 2.64 -6.45
CA VAL A 63 -1.32 3.58 -5.37
C VAL A 63 -1.26 5.01 -5.89
N GLY A 64 -0.68 5.24 -7.06
CA GLY A 64 -0.58 6.56 -7.68
C GLY A 64 -1.95 7.19 -7.92
N HIS A 65 -2.85 6.50 -8.62
CA HIS A 65 -4.20 6.99 -8.89
C HIS A 65 -5.05 7.15 -7.63
N LEU A 66 -4.87 6.25 -6.64
CA LEU A 66 -5.53 6.38 -5.33
C LEU A 66 -5.12 7.68 -4.63
N ASN A 67 -3.83 7.99 -4.56
CA ASN A 67 -3.34 9.23 -3.92
C ASN A 67 -3.79 10.48 -4.69
N ILE A 68 -3.73 10.44 -6.03
CA ILE A 68 -4.19 11.55 -6.90
C ILE A 68 -5.67 11.85 -6.63
N GLY A 69 -6.52 10.82 -6.67
CA GLY A 69 -7.96 10.98 -6.46
C GLY A 69 -8.34 11.31 -5.01
N ALA A 70 -7.61 10.79 -4.04
CA ALA A 70 -7.86 11.03 -2.62
C ALA A 70 -7.45 12.44 -2.15
N GLY A 71 -6.55 13.12 -2.86
CA GLY A 71 -5.99 14.39 -2.42
C GLY A 71 -5.23 14.32 -1.09
N ARG A 72 -4.76 13.12 -0.74
CA ARG A 72 -3.98 12.83 0.46
C ARG A 72 -3.13 11.59 0.28
N ILE A 73 -2.06 11.46 1.07
CA ILE A 73 -1.27 10.24 1.09
C ILE A 73 -2.08 9.14 1.80
N VAL A 74 -2.38 8.06 1.07
CA VAL A 74 -3.07 6.88 1.61
C VAL A 74 -2.02 5.85 1.98
N TYR A 75 -1.69 5.79 3.26
CA TYR A 75 -0.64 4.90 3.75
C TYR A 75 -1.08 3.43 3.74
N GLN A 76 -0.22 2.54 3.23
CA GLN A 76 -0.38 1.11 3.41
C GLN A 76 -0.22 0.72 4.89
N ASP A 77 -0.81 -0.41 5.29
CA ASP A 77 -0.86 -0.83 6.70
C ASP A 77 0.53 -0.85 7.36
N LEU A 78 1.54 -1.40 6.68
CA LEU A 78 2.92 -1.41 7.20
C LEU A 78 3.42 0.00 7.53
N VAL A 79 3.28 0.93 6.60
CA VAL A 79 3.78 2.30 6.77
C VAL A 79 2.98 3.05 7.84
N LYS A 80 1.65 2.88 7.85
CA LYS A 80 0.75 3.46 8.85
C LYS A 80 1.16 3.03 10.27
N ILE A 81 1.41 1.73 10.47
CA ILE A 81 1.80 1.19 11.76
C ILE A 81 3.24 1.62 12.12
N ASN A 82 4.18 1.58 11.16
CA ASN A 82 5.54 2.08 11.37
C ASN A 82 5.55 3.53 11.87
N ARG A 83 4.77 4.40 11.25
CA ARG A 83 4.64 5.81 11.65
C ARG A 83 4.05 5.93 13.06
N ALA A 84 2.97 5.19 13.35
CA ALA A 84 2.36 5.20 14.67
C ALA A 84 3.31 4.71 15.78
N CYS A 85 4.19 3.76 15.47
CA CYS A 85 5.24 3.31 16.39
C CYS A 85 6.33 4.38 16.58
N ALA A 86 6.77 5.01 15.48
CA ALA A 86 7.87 5.97 15.50
C ALA A 86 7.51 7.29 16.18
N ASP A 87 6.31 7.84 15.92
CA ASP A 87 5.83 9.09 16.52
C ASP A 87 5.13 8.91 17.87
N GLY A 88 4.98 7.66 18.33
CA GLY A 88 4.35 7.31 19.60
C GLY A 88 2.81 7.42 19.58
N SER A 89 2.18 7.71 18.45
CA SER A 89 0.71 7.81 18.36
C SER A 89 0.00 6.47 18.62
N ILE A 90 0.71 5.35 18.48
CA ILE A 90 0.22 4.02 18.85
C ILE A 90 -0.24 3.96 20.32
N LEU A 91 0.38 4.72 21.23
CA LEU A 91 -0.01 4.84 22.64
C LEU A 91 -1.37 5.52 22.85
N LYS A 92 -1.86 6.23 21.82
CA LYS A 92 -3.18 6.89 21.82
C LYS A 92 -4.22 6.09 21.05
N ASN A 93 -3.83 4.97 20.44
CA ASN A 93 -4.76 4.08 19.76
C ASN A 93 -5.75 3.51 20.76
N LYS A 94 -7.04 3.73 20.55
CA LYS A 94 -8.11 3.38 21.50
C LYS A 94 -8.16 1.89 21.82
N GLU A 95 -7.89 1.03 20.84
CA GLU A 95 -7.91 -0.41 21.03
C GLU A 95 -6.65 -0.89 21.77
N ILE A 96 -5.48 -0.28 21.53
CA ILE A 96 -4.26 -0.54 22.31
C ILE A 96 -4.49 -0.16 23.78
N VAL A 97 -5.00 1.06 24.03
CA VAL A 97 -5.32 1.52 25.37
C VAL A 97 -6.30 0.55 26.04
N SER A 98 -7.39 0.18 25.35
CA SER A 98 -8.39 -0.75 25.86
C SER A 98 -7.81 -2.12 26.24
N ALA A 99 -6.93 -2.67 25.38
CA ALA A 99 -6.29 -3.96 25.60
C ALA A 99 -5.46 -3.98 26.90
N TYR A 100 -4.59 -3.01 27.04
CA TYR A 100 -3.65 -2.97 28.15
C TYR A 100 -4.34 -2.53 29.47
N GLU A 101 -5.26 -1.56 29.44
CA GLU A 101 -6.05 -1.18 30.61
C GLU A 101 -6.93 -2.32 31.12
N TYR A 102 -7.55 -3.09 30.19
CA TYR A 102 -8.32 -4.27 30.56
C TYR A 102 -7.45 -5.31 31.27
N ALA A 103 -6.27 -5.61 30.74
CA ALA A 103 -5.36 -6.58 31.33
C ALA A 103 -4.93 -6.15 32.75
N VAL A 104 -4.53 -4.89 32.94
CA VAL A 104 -4.16 -4.34 34.27
C VAL A 104 -5.32 -4.42 35.23
N LYS A 105 -6.51 -3.93 34.82
CA LYS A 105 -7.71 -3.87 35.68
C LYS A 105 -8.18 -5.24 36.13
N ASN A 106 -8.06 -6.25 35.28
CA ASN A 106 -8.59 -7.59 35.53
C ASN A 106 -7.50 -8.59 35.96
N GLY A 107 -6.24 -8.14 36.11
CA GLY A 107 -5.11 -9.01 36.48
C GLY A 107 -4.86 -10.10 35.45
N LYS A 108 -5.03 -9.80 34.15
CA LYS A 108 -4.87 -10.72 33.04
C LYS A 108 -3.51 -10.55 32.36
N ASN A 109 -3.05 -11.60 31.70
CA ASN A 109 -1.83 -11.56 30.91
C ASN A 109 -2.10 -10.97 29.52
N VAL A 110 -1.05 -10.46 28.90
CA VAL A 110 -1.04 -10.05 27.49
C VAL A 110 -0.20 -11.04 26.70
N HIS A 111 -0.78 -11.59 25.65
CA HIS A 111 -0.12 -12.48 24.70
C HIS A 111 0.07 -11.75 23.37
N LEU A 112 1.31 -11.67 22.92
CA LEU A 112 1.66 -11.15 21.59
C LEU A 112 2.00 -12.33 20.71
N MET A 113 1.27 -12.56 19.62
CA MET A 113 1.56 -13.66 18.71
C MET A 113 1.66 -13.18 17.27
N GLY A 114 2.55 -13.80 16.49
CA GLY A 114 2.73 -13.44 15.07
C GLY A 114 4.07 -13.85 14.50
N LEU A 115 4.24 -13.54 13.21
CA LEU A 115 5.46 -13.83 12.49
C LEU A 115 6.61 -12.95 12.98
N THR A 116 7.62 -13.59 13.56
CA THR A 116 8.74 -12.92 14.22
C THR A 116 9.94 -12.86 13.27
N SER A 117 9.93 -11.89 12.38
CA SER A 117 10.99 -11.65 11.40
C SER A 117 11.02 -10.18 10.95
N ASN A 118 12.06 -9.82 10.20
CA ASN A 118 12.21 -8.52 9.56
C ASN A 118 11.84 -8.54 8.06
N GLY A 119 11.18 -9.59 7.58
CA GLY A 119 10.81 -9.74 6.16
C GLY A 119 9.81 -8.70 5.65
N GLY A 120 9.01 -8.10 6.56
CA GLY A 120 8.13 -6.98 6.23
C GLY A 120 6.94 -7.33 5.33
N VAL A 121 6.60 -8.61 5.17
CA VAL A 121 5.48 -9.06 4.33
C VAL A 121 4.21 -9.25 5.13
N HIS A 122 4.29 -9.88 6.29
CA HIS A 122 3.14 -10.19 7.15
C HIS A 122 3.12 -9.42 8.46
N SER A 123 4.29 -9.07 8.96
CA SER A 123 4.53 -8.46 10.25
C SER A 123 5.81 -7.64 10.24
N SER A 124 6.09 -6.95 11.35
CA SER A 124 7.37 -6.27 11.59
C SER A 124 7.86 -6.55 12.99
N LEU A 125 9.15 -6.82 13.12
CA LEU A 125 9.81 -7.01 14.40
C LEU A 125 9.75 -5.73 15.25
N ASP A 126 9.84 -4.55 14.62
CA ASP A 126 9.74 -3.24 15.29
C ASP A 126 8.36 -3.03 15.92
N HIS A 127 7.29 -3.50 15.26
CA HIS A 127 5.94 -3.46 15.83
C HIS A 127 5.85 -4.34 17.08
N LEU A 128 6.41 -5.55 17.03
CA LEU A 128 6.47 -6.45 18.17
C LEU A 128 7.24 -5.81 19.34
N PHE A 129 8.41 -5.25 19.08
CA PHE A 129 9.22 -4.59 20.11
C PHE A 129 8.44 -3.43 20.77
N LYS A 130 7.74 -2.64 19.95
CA LYS A 130 6.91 -1.55 20.47
C LYS A 130 5.77 -2.05 21.36
N LEU A 131 5.10 -3.13 20.98
CA LEU A 131 4.05 -3.73 21.80
C LEU A 131 4.59 -4.27 23.13
N VAL A 132 5.79 -4.87 23.14
CA VAL A 132 6.47 -5.28 24.38
C VAL A 132 6.78 -4.09 25.27
N GLU A 133 7.28 -2.99 24.72
CA GLU A 133 7.55 -1.74 25.44
C GLU A 133 6.26 -1.17 26.08
N ILE A 134 5.16 -1.16 25.33
CA ILE A 134 3.85 -0.67 25.83
C ILE A 134 3.41 -1.49 27.04
N GLY A 135 3.63 -2.79 27.04
CA GLY A 135 3.33 -3.64 28.20
C GLY A 135 4.04 -3.18 29.49
N LYS A 136 5.30 -2.77 29.36
CA LYS A 136 6.06 -2.17 30.48
C LYS A 136 5.48 -0.83 30.92
N GLU A 137 5.17 0.06 29.97
CA GLU A 137 4.62 1.40 30.26
C GLU A 137 3.29 1.32 31.01
N TYR A 138 2.42 0.35 30.67
CA TYR A 138 1.14 0.11 31.36
C TYR A 138 1.28 -0.66 32.67
N GLY A 139 2.45 -1.20 32.96
CA GLY A 139 2.68 -2.00 34.17
C GLY A 139 1.97 -3.33 34.15
N ILE A 140 1.89 -3.98 32.98
CA ILE A 140 1.35 -5.33 32.84
C ILE A 140 2.13 -6.29 33.74
N GLY A 141 1.42 -7.17 34.43
CA GLY A 141 2.04 -8.17 35.28
C GLY A 141 2.97 -9.07 34.49
N HIS A 142 2.53 -9.56 33.34
CA HIS A 142 3.38 -10.30 32.42
C HIS A 142 2.90 -10.22 30.96
N THR A 143 3.87 -10.14 30.04
CA THR A 143 3.66 -10.22 28.59
C THR A 143 4.33 -11.48 28.05
N TYR A 144 3.55 -12.34 27.39
CA TYR A 144 4.03 -13.55 26.75
C TYR A 144 4.12 -13.37 25.23
N VAL A 145 5.25 -13.73 24.64
CA VAL A 145 5.44 -13.65 23.19
C VAL A 145 5.46 -15.04 22.58
N HIS A 146 4.60 -15.27 21.60
CA HIS A 146 4.50 -16.49 20.82
C HIS A 146 5.05 -16.25 19.43
N CYS A 147 6.23 -16.78 19.15
CA CYS A 147 6.98 -16.50 17.94
C CYS A 147 6.64 -17.50 16.83
N PHE A 148 6.15 -17.01 15.70
CA PHE A 148 6.04 -17.82 14.48
C PHE A 148 7.27 -17.55 13.63
N MET A 149 8.00 -18.61 13.25
CA MET A 149 9.27 -18.47 12.51
C MET A 149 9.03 -18.44 11.02
N ASP A 150 9.81 -17.61 10.31
CA ASP A 150 9.58 -17.27 8.90
C ASP A 150 10.22 -18.25 7.91
N GLY A 151 11.43 -18.00 7.47
CA GLY A 151 12.16 -18.84 6.52
C GLY A 151 11.63 -18.86 5.08
N ARG A 152 10.62 -18.00 4.76
CA ARG A 152 10.07 -17.79 3.41
C ARG A 152 10.36 -16.39 2.88
N ASP A 153 10.09 -15.39 3.72
CA ASP A 153 10.28 -13.98 3.39
C ASP A 153 11.65 -13.49 3.92
N THR A 154 12.37 -14.38 4.62
CA THR A 154 13.73 -14.21 5.14
C THR A 154 14.56 -15.47 4.91
N ASP A 155 15.87 -15.40 5.13
CA ASP A 155 16.76 -16.56 5.07
C ASP A 155 16.26 -17.68 5.99
N PRO A 156 16.27 -18.95 5.55
CA PRO A 156 15.74 -20.09 6.29
C PRO A 156 16.35 -20.36 7.67
N GLN A 157 17.48 -19.74 7.99
CA GLN A 157 18.16 -19.90 9.29
C GLN A 157 18.44 -18.56 9.98
N SER A 158 17.70 -17.50 9.63
CA SER A 158 17.81 -16.18 10.27
C SER A 158 17.01 -16.05 11.58
N GLY A 159 16.07 -16.95 11.83
CA GLY A 159 15.15 -16.90 12.96
C GLY A 159 15.84 -16.86 14.31
N LYS A 160 16.95 -17.58 14.50
CA LYS A 160 17.72 -17.52 15.75
C LYS A 160 18.12 -16.09 16.10
N SER A 161 18.58 -15.29 15.12
CA SER A 161 18.98 -13.90 15.36
C SER A 161 17.78 -13.02 15.78
N PHE A 162 16.57 -13.31 15.27
CA PHE A 162 15.36 -12.59 15.69
C PHE A 162 14.96 -12.96 17.10
N ILE A 163 15.10 -14.22 17.50
CA ILE A 163 14.86 -14.66 18.88
C ILE A 163 15.89 -14.05 19.84
N GLU A 164 17.17 -13.92 19.44
CA GLU A 164 18.20 -13.22 20.22
C GLU A 164 17.82 -11.74 20.46
N GLN A 165 17.42 -11.03 19.41
CA GLN A 165 16.99 -9.63 19.51
C GLN A 165 15.77 -9.48 20.41
N LEU A 166 14.76 -10.35 20.27
CA LEU A 166 13.57 -10.33 21.09
C LEU A 166 13.89 -10.67 22.56
N SER A 167 14.76 -11.65 22.81
CA SER A 167 15.22 -12.00 24.16
C SER A 167 15.90 -10.80 24.85
N ALA A 168 16.71 -10.05 24.11
CA ALA A 168 17.33 -8.83 24.62
C ALA A 168 16.27 -7.76 24.96
N LYS A 169 15.24 -7.59 24.09
CA LYS A 169 14.14 -6.65 24.34
C LYS A 169 13.30 -7.05 25.57
N CYS A 170 12.99 -8.33 25.72
CA CYS A 170 12.28 -8.84 26.91
C CYS A 170 13.09 -8.61 28.20
N ALA A 171 14.39 -8.84 28.16
CA ALA A 171 15.27 -8.56 29.30
C ALA A 171 15.35 -7.07 29.65
N GLU A 172 15.36 -6.18 28.62
CA GLU A 172 15.34 -4.71 28.81
C GLU A 172 14.04 -4.24 29.49
N THR A 173 12.92 -4.80 29.10
CA THR A 173 11.61 -4.43 29.69
C THR A 173 11.38 -5.06 31.07
N GLY A 174 11.85 -6.28 31.28
CA GLY A 174 11.81 -6.99 32.55
C GLY A 174 10.45 -7.59 32.94
N ASN A 175 9.45 -7.48 32.07
CA ASN A 175 8.09 -8.02 32.30
C ASN A 175 7.56 -8.80 31.08
N ALA A 176 8.44 -9.28 30.23
CA ALA A 176 8.08 -10.05 29.04
C ALA A 176 8.99 -11.25 28.86
N ASP A 177 8.43 -12.36 28.38
CA ASP A 177 9.16 -13.57 28.04
C ASP A 177 8.69 -14.17 26.70
N ILE A 178 9.62 -14.80 26.00
CA ILE A 178 9.27 -15.65 24.87
C ILE A 178 8.66 -16.94 25.44
N ALA A 179 7.35 -17.12 25.24
CA ALA A 179 6.61 -18.26 25.79
C ALA A 179 6.68 -19.49 24.87
N SER A 180 6.66 -19.27 23.55
CA SER A 180 6.69 -20.38 22.60
C SER A 180 7.26 -19.99 21.25
N ILE A 181 7.76 -20.98 20.51
CA ILE A 181 8.25 -20.86 19.14
C ILE A 181 7.65 -21.99 18.30
N VAL A 182 7.19 -21.67 17.08
CA VAL A 182 6.74 -22.65 16.09
C VAL A 182 6.89 -22.08 14.68
N GLY A 183 7.17 -22.93 13.70
CA GLY A 183 7.30 -22.50 12.29
C GLY A 183 5.96 -22.05 11.70
N ARG A 184 6.03 -21.09 10.77
CA ARG A 184 4.85 -20.57 10.05
C ARG A 184 4.09 -21.65 9.27
N PHE A 185 4.74 -22.74 8.91
CA PHE A 185 4.11 -23.90 8.29
C PHE A 185 2.89 -24.41 9.09
N TYR A 186 2.97 -24.33 10.41
CA TYR A 186 1.90 -24.72 11.34
C TYR A 186 0.99 -23.54 11.70
N ALA A 187 1.57 -22.41 12.10
CA ALA A 187 0.83 -21.31 12.70
C ALA A 187 0.19 -20.36 11.65
N MET A 188 0.57 -20.46 10.39
CA MET A 188 0.16 -19.53 9.34
C MET A 188 -0.31 -20.26 8.07
N ASP A 189 -1.05 -21.36 8.26
CA ASP A 189 -1.74 -22.03 7.15
C ASP A 189 -2.85 -21.11 6.59
N ARG A 190 -3.22 -21.32 5.32
CA ARG A 190 -4.34 -20.62 4.65
C ARG A 190 -5.14 -21.55 3.75
N ASP A 191 -4.84 -22.86 3.80
CA ASP A 191 -5.42 -23.86 2.91
C ASP A 191 -6.34 -24.83 3.67
N LYS A 192 -6.76 -24.43 4.90
CA LYS A 192 -7.63 -25.22 5.80
C LYS A 192 -7.03 -26.58 6.18
N ARG A 193 -5.71 -26.61 6.34
CA ARG A 193 -4.97 -27.75 6.83
C ARG A 193 -5.03 -27.75 8.37
N TRP A 194 -6.20 -28.06 8.89
CA TRP A 194 -6.50 -27.97 10.34
C TRP A 194 -5.56 -28.81 11.20
N GLU A 195 -5.01 -29.90 10.65
CA GLU A 195 -3.99 -30.70 11.29
C GLU A 195 -2.69 -29.93 11.56
N ARG A 196 -2.36 -28.91 10.73
CA ARG A 196 -1.23 -28.02 10.96
C ARG A 196 -1.59 -26.95 11.98
N VAL A 197 -2.75 -26.34 11.82
CA VAL A 197 -3.25 -25.30 12.73
C VAL A 197 -3.34 -25.83 14.14
N LYS A 198 -3.79 -27.10 14.31
CA LYS A 198 -3.86 -27.76 15.60
C LYS A 198 -2.52 -27.83 16.33
N VAL A 199 -1.43 -28.08 15.63
CA VAL A 199 -0.08 -28.11 16.23
C VAL A 199 0.26 -26.77 16.89
N ALA A 200 -0.05 -25.65 16.22
CA ALA A 200 0.14 -24.33 16.79
C ALA A 200 -0.86 -24.02 17.90
N TYR A 201 -2.13 -24.40 17.72
CA TYR A 201 -3.18 -24.26 18.73
C TYR A 201 -2.81 -24.97 20.04
N ASP A 202 -2.41 -26.24 19.99
CA ASP A 202 -2.03 -27.02 21.18
C ASP A 202 -0.83 -26.41 21.92
N LEU A 203 0.13 -25.85 21.16
CA LEU A 203 1.25 -25.11 21.75
C LEU A 203 0.77 -23.87 22.50
N LEU A 204 -0.12 -23.09 21.90
CA LEU A 204 -0.62 -21.83 22.47
C LEU A 204 -1.52 -22.04 23.69
N VAL A 205 -2.38 -23.05 23.66
CA VAL A 205 -3.44 -23.25 24.64
C VAL A 205 -3.02 -24.26 25.76
N SER A 206 -2.25 -25.27 25.36
CA SER A 206 -1.85 -26.37 26.29
C SER A 206 -0.36 -26.44 26.55
N GLY A 207 0.45 -25.65 25.86
CA GLY A 207 1.90 -25.68 25.98
C GLY A 207 2.51 -26.99 25.47
N GLU A 208 1.84 -27.64 24.51
CA GLU A 208 2.35 -28.87 23.90
C GLU A 208 3.50 -28.58 22.97
N GLY A 209 4.68 -29.06 23.31
CA GLY A 209 5.90 -28.86 22.54
C GLY A 209 7.14 -29.30 23.29
N LYS A 210 8.28 -29.28 22.61
CA LYS A 210 9.60 -29.51 23.21
C LYS A 210 9.84 -28.47 24.30
N LYS A 211 10.12 -28.93 25.53
CA LYS A 211 10.42 -28.03 26.65
C LYS A 211 11.84 -27.51 26.55
N ALA A 212 12.00 -26.19 26.63
CA ALA A 212 13.30 -25.53 26.63
C ALA A 212 13.36 -24.45 27.73
N THR A 213 14.52 -24.23 28.30
CA THR A 213 14.78 -23.13 29.24
C THR A 213 15.51 -21.96 28.57
N ASP A 214 16.13 -22.20 27.43
CA ASP A 214 16.79 -21.21 26.58
C ASP A 214 16.22 -21.31 25.17
N MET A 215 15.48 -20.30 24.76
CA MET A 215 14.74 -20.28 23.49
C MET A 215 15.71 -20.04 22.30
N VAL A 216 16.84 -19.36 22.54
CA VAL A 216 17.87 -19.15 21.52
C VAL A 216 18.62 -20.45 21.25
N ALA A 217 19.00 -21.16 22.31
CA ALA A 217 19.63 -22.48 22.18
C ALA A 217 18.71 -23.49 21.49
N ALA A 218 17.41 -23.46 21.83
CA ALA A 218 16.44 -24.35 21.21
C ALA A 218 16.26 -24.12 19.70
N MET A 219 16.42 -22.89 19.22
CA MET A 219 16.47 -22.59 17.77
C MET A 219 17.72 -23.18 17.11
N GLN A 220 18.89 -23.09 17.77
CA GLN A 220 20.11 -23.73 17.25
C GLN A 220 19.97 -25.25 17.17
N GLU A 221 19.42 -25.89 18.21
CA GLU A 221 19.15 -27.31 18.19
C GLU A 221 18.24 -27.74 17.03
N SER A 222 17.23 -26.91 16.70
CA SER A 222 16.37 -27.16 15.52
C SER A 222 17.18 -27.17 14.22
N TYR A 223 18.12 -26.23 14.04
CA TYR A 223 18.99 -26.18 12.87
C TYR A 223 19.97 -27.36 12.83
N ASP A 224 20.51 -27.75 13.98
CA ASP A 224 21.42 -28.92 14.09
C ASP A 224 20.69 -30.23 13.73
N ASP A 225 19.38 -30.29 13.99
CA ASP A 225 18.49 -31.38 13.57
C ASP A 225 18.04 -31.26 12.09
N GLY A 226 18.52 -30.27 11.34
CA GLY A 226 18.18 -30.02 9.93
C GLY A 226 16.81 -29.40 9.71
N VAL A 227 16.17 -28.83 10.74
CA VAL A 227 14.86 -28.18 10.65
C VAL A 227 15.04 -26.66 10.65
N THR A 228 14.70 -26.03 9.53
CA THR A 228 14.80 -24.59 9.32
C THR A 228 13.55 -23.83 9.81
N ASP A 229 13.62 -22.51 9.82
CA ASP A 229 12.63 -21.60 10.41
C ASP A 229 11.17 -21.96 10.07
N GLU A 230 10.85 -22.10 8.78
CA GLU A 230 9.47 -22.38 8.33
C GLU A 230 8.86 -23.61 9.01
N PHE A 231 9.68 -24.63 9.29
CA PHE A 231 9.25 -25.94 9.73
C PHE A 231 9.59 -26.24 11.20
N VAL A 232 10.05 -25.24 11.97
CA VAL A 232 10.36 -25.40 13.40
C VAL A 232 9.17 -26.03 14.11
N LYS A 233 9.44 -27.17 14.75
CA LYS A 233 8.43 -27.87 15.55
C LYS A 233 8.13 -27.09 16.84
N PRO A 234 6.96 -27.30 17.46
CA PRO A 234 6.58 -26.57 18.66
C PRO A 234 7.64 -26.63 19.75
N ILE A 235 8.05 -25.48 20.26
CA ILE A 235 8.98 -25.32 21.39
C ILE A 235 8.27 -24.48 22.45
N CYS A 236 8.21 -24.96 23.66
CA CYS A 236 7.57 -24.29 24.81
C CYS A 236 8.65 -23.90 25.83
N ASN A 237 8.62 -22.66 26.29
CA ASN A 237 9.46 -22.20 27.38
C ASN A 237 9.00 -22.84 28.69
N SER A 238 9.85 -23.64 29.33
CA SER A 238 9.52 -24.33 30.57
C SER A 238 9.73 -23.48 31.83
N THR A 239 10.24 -22.27 31.70
CA THR A 239 10.49 -21.37 32.84
C THR A 239 9.25 -20.51 33.18
N VAL A 240 8.27 -20.44 32.26
CA VAL A 240 7.03 -19.65 32.42
C VAL A 240 5.81 -20.46 32.01
N ASP A 241 4.64 -20.14 32.57
CA ASP A 241 3.34 -20.63 32.10
C ASP A 241 2.73 -19.60 31.16
N GLY A 242 3.15 -19.65 29.90
CA GLY A 242 2.69 -18.73 28.87
C GLY A 242 1.50 -19.26 28.06
N THR A 243 0.72 -20.22 28.57
CA THR A 243 -0.49 -20.69 27.88
C THR A 243 -1.59 -19.64 27.91
N ILE A 244 -2.31 -19.52 26.80
CA ILE A 244 -3.45 -18.57 26.67
C ILE A 244 -4.63 -19.13 27.48
N LYS A 245 -5.19 -18.30 28.38
CA LYS A 245 -6.29 -18.68 29.26
C LYS A 245 -7.53 -17.81 29.06
N GLU A 246 -8.63 -18.27 29.62
CA GLU A 246 -9.90 -17.54 29.65
C GLU A 246 -9.70 -16.09 30.14
N GLY A 247 -10.23 -15.14 29.39
CA GLY A 247 -10.17 -13.72 29.71
C GLY A 247 -8.81 -13.05 29.52
N ASP A 248 -7.79 -13.73 29.02
CA ASP A 248 -6.54 -13.10 28.68
C ASP A 248 -6.66 -12.16 27.45
N VAL A 249 -5.69 -11.30 27.28
CA VAL A 249 -5.57 -10.43 26.11
C VAL A 249 -4.64 -11.07 25.11
N VAL A 250 -5.06 -11.18 23.85
CA VAL A 250 -4.21 -11.63 22.74
C VAL A 250 -4.13 -10.52 21.70
N ILE A 251 -2.94 -10.13 21.30
CA ILE A 251 -2.69 -9.25 20.16
C ILE A 251 -1.97 -10.06 19.09
N PHE A 252 -2.66 -10.30 17.96
CA PHE A 252 -2.05 -10.91 16.80
C PHE A 252 -1.45 -9.80 15.92
N PHE A 253 -0.13 -9.63 15.96
CA PHE A 253 0.53 -8.47 15.37
C PHE A 253 0.84 -8.56 13.86
N ASN A 254 0.36 -9.59 13.18
CA ASN A 254 0.39 -9.63 11.71
C ASN A 254 -0.56 -8.58 11.12
N TYR A 255 -0.08 -7.73 10.24
CA TYR A 255 -0.93 -6.76 9.53
C TYR A 255 -1.47 -7.30 8.19
N ARG A 256 -0.87 -8.35 7.61
CA ARG A 256 -1.43 -9.04 6.45
C ARG A 256 -2.36 -10.17 6.91
N ASN A 257 -3.56 -10.18 6.36
CA ASN A 257 -4.70 -10.96 6.87
C ASN A 257 -4.75 -12.43 6.42
N ASP A 258 -4.24 -12.76 5.22
CA ASP A 258 -4.50 -14.04 4.54
C ASP A 258 -4.10 -15.28 5.36
N ARG A 259 -3.04 -15.18 6.16
CA ARG A 259 -2.50 -16.28 6.98
C ARG A 259 -2.77 -16.15 8.48
N ALA A 260 -3.47 -15.09 8.89
CA ALA A 260 -3.85 -14.91 10.29
C ALA A 260 -5.26 -15.46 10.60
N LYS A 261 -6.05 -15.75 9.57
CA LYS A 261 -7.47 -16.12 9.71
C LYS A 261 -7.67 -17.41 10.49
N GLU A 262 -6.97 -18.47 10.14
CA GLU A 262 -7.28 -19.82 10.66
C GLU A 262 -7.02 -19.95 12.15
N LEU A 263 -5.89 -19.45 12.67
CA LEU A 263 -5.68 -19.40 14.12
C LEU A 263 -6.72 -18.50 14.82
N THR A 264 -7.09 -17.37 14.21
CA THR A 264 -8.16 -16.53 14.79
C THR A 264 -9.48 -17.26 14.86
N ILE A 265 -9.84 -18.04 13.82
CA ILE A 265 -11.08 -18.84 13.80
C ILE A 265 -11.11 -19.80 14.98
N VAL A 266 -10.09 -20.62 15.16
CA VAL A 266 -10.09 -21.67 16.18
C VAL A 266 -9.95 -21.14 17.62
N LEU A 267 -9.40 -19.94 17.79
CA LEU A 267 -9.29 -19.31 19.09
C LEU A 267 -10.55 -18.52 19.50
N THR A 268 -11.34 -18.02 18.52
CA THR A 268 -12.37 -17.01 18.81
C THR A 268 -13.71 -17.20 18.10
N GLN A 269 -13.78 -17.88 16.93
CA GLN A 269 -14.97 -17.87 16.10
C GLN A 269 -15.74 -19.17 16.06
N GLN A 270 -15.05 -20.30 16.05
CA GLN A 270 -15.69 -21.60 15.80
C GLN A 270 -15.00 -22.72 16.56
N ASP A 271 -15.79 -23.46 17.35
CA ASP A 271 -15.34 -24.72 17.90
C ASP A 271 -15.22 -25.77 16.81
N MET A 272 -14.11 -26.50 16.83
CA MET A 272 -13.81 -27.64 15.96
C MET A 272 -13.52 -28.88 16.82
N GLU A 273 -14.55 -29.37 17.50
CA GLU A 273 -14.42 -30.46 18.44
C GLU A 273 -13.88 -31.76 17.80
N ASP A 274 -14.28 -32.04 16.57
CA ASP A 274 -13.77 -33.14 15.74
C ASP A 274 -12.29 -33.06 15.44
N GLN A 275 -11.71 -31.85 15.49
CA GLN A 275 -10.28 -31.57 15.34
C GLN A 275 -9.61 -31.36 16.72
N GLY A 276 -10.34 -31.42 17.82
CA GLY A 276 -9.84 -31.20 19.16
C GLY A 276 -9.45 -29.75 19.46
N MET A 277 -10.11 -28.77 18.83
CA MET A 277 -9.92 -27.35 19.07
C MET A 277 -11.23 -26.69 19.46
N THR A 278 -11.18 -25.83 20.48
CA THR A 278 -12.33 -25.07 20.98
C THR A 278 -11.94 -23.63 21.21
N THR A 279 -12.88 -22.72 20.99
CA THR A 279 -12.70 -21.30 21.27
C THR A 279 -12.44 -21.05 22.76
N ILE A 280 -11.68 -20.00 23.07
CA ILE A 280 -11.35 -19.64 24.46
C ILE A 280 -12.38 -18.62 24.97
N PRO A 281 -13.20 -18.97 26.01
CA PRO A 281 -14.22 -18.06 26.52
C PRO A 281 -13.63 -16.75 27.04
N GLY A 282 -14.29 -15.64 26.76
CA GLY A 282 -13.93 -14.31 27.29
C GLY A 282 -12.60 -13.75 26.81
N LEU A 283 -11.95 -14.41 25.87
CA LEU A 283 -10.68 -13.95 25.30
C LEU A 283 -10.83 -12.55 24.69
N GLN A 284 -9.98 -11.63 25.09
CA GLN A 284 -9.91 -10.28 24.49
C GLN A 284 -8.93 -10.32 23.32
N PHE A 285 -9.45 -10.55 22.13
CA PHE A 285 -8.64 -10.79 20.94
C PHE A 285 -8.56 -9.57 20.05
N TYR A 286 -7.34 -9.12 19.77
CA TYR A 286 -7.02 -7.95 18.97
C TYR A 286 -6.27 -8.35 17.70
N CYS A 287 -6.86 -8.06 16.55
CA CYS A 287 -6.22 -8.19 15.24
C CYS A 287 -5.48 -6.88 14.90
N MET A 288 -4.27 -6.95 14.39
CA MET A 288 -3.54 -5.75 13.95
C MET A 288 -4.32 -4.97 12.89
N THR A 289 -4.89 -5.68 11.93
CA THR A 289 -5.75 -5.17 10.85
C THR A 289 -7.00 -6.05 10.73
N PRO A 290 -8.03 -5.67 9.93
CA PRO A 290 -9.18 -6.55 9.71
C PRO A 290 -8.77 -7.83 9.00
N TYR A 291 -8.94 -8.98 9.65
CA TYR A 291 -8.60 -10.28 9.05
C TYR A 291 -9.75 -10.82 8.20
N ASP A 292 -10.97 -10.73 8.68
CA ASP A 292 -12.16 -11.12 7.95
C ASP A 292 -13.37 -10.29 8.41
N ALA A 293 -14.21 -9.85 7.46
CA ALA A 293 -15.39 -9.04 7.76
C ALA A 293 -16.48 -9.82 8.52
N SER A 294 -16.44 -11.15 8.50
CA SER A 294 -17.39 -12.01 9.20
C SER A 294 -17.03 -12.26 10.67
N PHE A 295 -15.81 -11.92 11.11
CA PHE A 295 -15.38 -12.17 12.48
C PHE A 295 -16.14 -11.28 13.46
N THR A 296 -16.58 -11.87 14.55
CA THR A 296 -17.31 -11.21 15.64
C THR A 296 -16.53 -11.30 16.94
N GLY A 297 -16.73 -10.34 17.85
CA GLY A 297 -16.09 -10.35 19.17
C GLY A 297 -14.58 -10.15 19.16
N VAL A 298 -13.99 -9.73 18.02
CA VAL A 298 -12.59 -9.34 17.91
C VAL A 298 -12.46 -7.83 17.79
N HIS A 299 -11.36 -7.29 18.27
CA HIS A 299 -10.99 -5.89 18.17
C HIS A 299 -10.00 -5.67 17.03
N ILE A 300 -9.98 -4.48 16.43
CA ILE A 300 -9.10 -4.15 15.31
C ILE A 300 -8.27 -2.92 15.65
N LEU A 301 -6.95 -3.10 15.77
CA LEU A 301 -6.04 -2.03 16.16
C LEU A 301 -5.95 -0.93 15.09
N PHE A 302 -5.80 -1.34 13.84
CA PHE A 302 -5.73 -0.44 12.68
C PHE A 302 -6.82 -0.81 11.68
N PRO A 303 -8.02 -0.25 11.81
CA PRO A 303 -9.10 -0.51 10.87
C PRO A 303 -8.76 0.01 9.48
N LYS A 304 -9.33 -0.64 8.47
CA LYS A 304 -9.25 -0.15 7.09
C LYS A 304 -10.06 1.14 6.98
N GLU A 305 -9.41 2.21 6.63
CA GLU A 305 -10.08 3.48 6.40
C GLU A 305 -10.72 3.48 5.01
N ASN A 306 -11.98 3.88 4.95
CA ASN A 306 -12.61 4.19 3.68
C ASN A 306 -12.01 5.51 3.17
N VAL A 307 -11.59 5.51 1.91
CA VAL A 307 -11.10 6.71 1.26
C VAL A 307 -12.32 7.52 0.79
N THR A 308 -12.84 8.35 1.69
CA THR A 308 -13.99 9.24 1.44
C THR A 308 -13.55 10.62 0.95
N ASN A 309 -14.47 11.37 0.41
CA ASN A 309 -14.25 12.72 -0.15
C ASN A 309 -13.07 12.73 -1.16
N THR A 310 -13.01 11.68 -2.02
CA THR A 310 -12.15 11.71 -3.19
C THR A 310 -12.57 12.84 -4.13
N LEU A 311 -11.70 13.22 -5.07
CA LEU A 311 -12.02 14.29 -6.03
C LEU A 311 -13.33 14.00 -6.75
N GLY A 312 -13.54 12.75 -7.25
CA GLY A 312 -14.80 12.37 -7.91
C GLY A 312 -16.02 12.49 -7.01
N GLU A 313 -15.93 12.04 -5.76
CA GLU A 313 -17.01 12.16 -4.77
C GLU A 313 -17.32 13.63 -4.44
N TYR A 314 -16.28 14.40 -4.20
CA TYR A 314 -16.44 15.81 -3.85
C TYR A 314 -17.01 16.63 -5.00
N LEU A 315 -16.56 16.42 -6.24
CA LEU A 315 -17.12 17.06 -7.43
C LEU A 315 -18.60 16.73 -7.61
N ALA A 316 -18.99 15.46 -7.44
CA ALA A 316 -20.39 15.04 -7.48
C ALA A 316 -21.22 15.76 -6.41
N SER A 317 -20.72 15.89 -5.17
CA SER A 317 -21.39 16.60 -4.09
C SER A 317 -21.60 18.09 -4.38
N LYS A 318 -20.78 18.67 -5.28
CA LYS A 318 -20.91 20.05 -5.77
C LYS A 318 -21.72 20.16 -7.07
N GLY A 319 -22.35 19.08 -7.53
CA GLY A 319 -23.14 19.04 -8.76
C GLY A 319 -22.30 19.24 -10.03
N LYS A 320 -21.01 18.89 -10.00
CA LYS A 320 -20.08 19.01 -11.12
C LYS A 320 -20.12 17.77 -12.00
N SER A 321 -20.17 18.00 -13.31
CA SER A 321 -20.09 16.92 -14.30
C SER A 321 -18.63 16.51 -14.54
N GLN A 322 -18.39 15.19 -14.66
CA GLN A 322 -17.04 14.66 -14.82
C GLN A 322 -16.97 13.52 -15.83
N LEU A 323 -15.86 13.41 -16.53
CA LEU A 323 -15.56 12.34 -17.47
C LEU A 323 -14.25 11.64 -17.06
N HIS A 324 -14.31 10.30 -16.94
CA HIS A 324 -13.15 9.46 -16.72
C HIS A 324 -12.91 8.58 -17.93
N THR A 325 -11.70 8.60 -18.50
CA THR A 325 -11.40 7.84 -19.73
C THR A 325 -10.01 7.24 -19.73
N ALA A 326 -9.92 6.03 -20.21
CA ALA A 326 -8.68 5.30 -20.47
C ALA A 326 -8.95 4.11 -21.39
N GLU A 327 -7.89 3.47 -21.87
CA GLU A 327 -7.98 2.14 -22.43
C GLU A 327 -8.04 1.05 -21.34
N THR A 328 -8.42 -0.20 -21.71
CA THR A 328 -8.75 -1.30 -20.77
C THR A 328 -7.71 -1.47 -19.67
N GLU A 329 -6.42 -1.44 -19.99
CA GLU A 329 -5.33 -1.69 -19.02
C GLU A 329 -5.30 -0.66 -17.87
N LYS A 330 -5.78 0.55 -18.11
CA LYS A 330 -5.75 1.65 -17.13
C LYS A 330 -7.16 2.16 -16.74
N TYR A 331 -8.22 1.50 -17.22
CA TYR A 331 -9.58 1.91 -16.92
C TYR A 331 -9.90 1.86 -15.41
N ALA A 332 -9.51 0.77 -14.74
CA ALA A 332 -9.70 0.64 -13.29
C ALA A 332 -8.94 1.72 -12.50
N HIS A 333 -7.81 2.20 -13.03
CA HIS A 333 -6.98 3.21 -12.37
C HIS A 333 -7.68 4.57 -12.33
N VAL A 334 -8.24 5.02 -13.45
CA VAL A 334 -8.99 6.30 -13.50
C VAL A 334 -10.42 6.20 -12.95
N THR A 335 -10.89 5.01 -12.59
CA THR A 335 -12.24 4.78 -12.03
C THR A 335 -12.16 4.26 -10.60
N PHE A 336 -11.98 2.97 -10.40
CA PHE A 336 -11.99 2.32 -9.09
C PHE A 336 -10.95 2.91 -8.12
N PHE A 337 -9.68 2.96 -8.51
CA PHE A 337 -8.61 3.46 -7.63
C PHE A 337 -8.71 4.97 -7.43
N PHE A 338 -8.94 5.74 -8.48
CA PHE A 338 -9.13 7.19 -8.40
C PHE A 338 -10.33 7.57 -7.51
N ASN A 339 -11.38 6.77 -7.51
CA ASN A 339 -12.57 6.94 -6.68
C ASN A 339 -12.47 6.28 -5.29
N GLY A 340 -11.25 5.98 -4.82
CA GLY A 340 -11.04 5.48 -3.45
C GLY A 340 -11.48 4.04 -3.20
N GLY A 341 -11.55 3.21 -4.25
CA GLY A 341 -12.01 1.82 -4.19
C GLY A 341 -13.50 1.65 -4.49
N ARG A 342 -14.14 2.64 -5.12
CA ARG A 342 -15.55 2.61 -5.51
C ARG A 342 -15.72 2.22 -6.98
N GLU A 343 -16.45 1.14 -7.24
CA GLU A 343 -16.78 0.68 -8.61
C GLU A 343 -17.88 1.52 -9.27
N THR A 344 -18.93 1.84 -8.52
CA THR A 344 -20.11 2.54 -9.06
C THR A 344 -19.77 4.01 -9.34
N PRO A 345 -20.04 4.52 -10.54
CA PRO A 345 -19.88 5.95 -10.83
C PRO A 345 -20.61 6.84 -9.82
N TYR A 346 -20.06 8.01 -9.57
CA TYR A 346 -20.76 9.07 -8.84
C TYR A 346 -21.82 9.76 -9.71
N GLU A 347 -22.71 10.49 -9.10
CA GLU A 347 -23.67 11.31 -9.83
C GLU A 347 -22.94 12.36 -10.69
N GLY A 348 -23.27 12.45 -11.97
CA GLY A 348 -22.58 13.32 -12.92
C GLY A 348 -21.25 12.78 -13.48
N GLU A 349 -20.86 11.56 -13.10
CA GLU A 349 -19.67 10.87 -13.63
C GLU A 349 -20.05 10.02 -14.84
N GLU A 350 -19.46 10.33 -15.98
CA GLU A 350 -19.50 9.52 -17.19
C GLU A 350 -18.13 8.85 -17.43
N ARG A 351 -18.14 7.71 -18.12
CA ARG A 351 -16.95 6.91 -18.37
C ARG A 351 -16.83 6.52 -19.82
N ILE A 352 -15.66 6.72 -20.41
CA ILE A 352 -15.34 6.22 -21.76
C ILE A 352 -14.23 5.16 -21.62
N LEU A 353 -14.57 3.92 -21.98
CA LEU A 353 -13.63 2.83 -22.07
C LEU A 353 -13.26 2.58 -23.53
N VAL A 354 -11.96 2.56 -23.83
CA VAL A 354 -11.41 2.13 -25.10
C VAL A 354 -10.77 0.76 -24.94
N ALA A 355 -11.05 -0.18 -25.85
CA ALA A 355 -10.45 -1.51 -25.75
C ALA A 355 -8.94 -1.45 -26.05
N SER A 356 -8.11 -2.02 -25.17
CA SER A 356 -6.69 -2.22 -25.47
C SER A 356 -6.50 -3.23 -26.60
N PRO A 357 -5.42 -3.13 -27.39
CA PRO A 357 -5.17 -4.04 -28.49
C PRO A 357 -4.94 -5.47 -27.99
N LYS A 358 -5.52 -6.44 -28.70
CA LYS A 358 -5.39 -7.88 -28.37
C LYS A 358 -4.10 -8.45 -28.93
N VAL A 359 -2.96 -8.03 -28.39
CA VAL A 359 -1.62 -8.53 -28.71
C VAL A 359 -1.04 -9.30 -27.51
N GLN A 360 -0.05 -10.16 -27.77
CA GLN A 360 0.58 -10.94 -26.71
C GLN A 360 1.39 -10.06 -25.75
N THR A 361 2.13 -9.09 -26.30
CA THR A 361 2.91 -8.10 -25.59
C THR A 361 2.82 -6.77 -26.34
N TYR A 362 2.89 -5.65 -25.61
CA TYR A 362 2.61 -4.32 -26.20
C TYR A 362 3.76 -3.74 -27.02
N ASP A 363 4.93 -4.36 -27.05
CA ASP A 363 5.98 -4.05 -28.02
C ASP A 363 5.55 -4.35 -29.47
N LEU A 364 4.60 -5.25 -29.67
CA LEU A 364 4.02 -5.56 -30.97
C LEU A 364 3.06 -4.48 -31.49
N LYS A 365 2.60 -3.59 -30.60
CA LYS A 365 1.76 -2.44 -30.91
C LYS A 365 1.98 -1.31 -29.91
N PRO A 366 3.11 -0.60 -29.98
CA PRO A 366 3.52 0.38 -28.94
C PRO A 366 2.58 1.59 -28.80
N GLU A 367 1.89 1.99 -29.87
CA GLU A 367 0.88 3.03 -29.81
C GLU A 367 -0.36 2.60 -29.01
N MET A 368 -0.53 1.30 -28.76
CA MET A 368 -1.66 0.71 -28.07
C MET A 368 -3.00 1.26 -28.62
N SER A 369 -3.85 1.83 -27.76
CA SER A 369 -5.09 2.50 -28.17
C SER A 369 -5.05 4.02 -27.94
N ALA A 370 -3.85 4.61 -27.77
CA ALA A 370 -3.71 6.01 -27.43
C ALA A 370 -4.42 6.95 -28.40
N PHE A 371 -4.31 6.72 -29.70
CA PHE A 371 -4.98 7.56 -30.71
C PHE A 371 -6.50 7.47 -30.62
N GLU A 372 -7.09 6.30 -30.38
CA GLU A 372 -8.54 6.17 -30.19
C GLU A 372 -9.00 6.84 -28.89
N VAL A 373 -8.24 6.69 -27.80
CA VAL A 373 -8.49 7.40 -26.53
C VAL A 373 -8.48 8.92 -26.78
N LYS A 374 -7.46 9.42 -27.46
CA LYS A 374 -7.30 10.83 -27.83
C LYS A 374 -8.49 11.31 -28.70
N ASP A 375 -8.89 10.56 -29.72
CA ASP A 375 -9.98 10.98 -30.61
C ASP A 375 -11.31 11.13 -29.86
N LYS A 376 -11.68 10.13 -29.03
CA LYS A 376 -12.88 10.19 -28.19
C LYS A 376 -12.81 11.30 -27.15
N LEU A 377 -11.64 11.52 -26.57
CA LEU A 377 -11.41 12.58 -25.59
C LEU A 377 -11.57 13.96 -26.22
N VAL A 378 -10.96 14.19 -27.40
CA VAL A 378 -11.09 15.46 -28.14
C VAL A 378 -12.54 15.73 -28.56
N GLU A 379 -13.29 14.69 -28.94
CA GLU A 379 -14.72 14.80 -29.21
C GLU A 379 -15.48 15.25 -27.95
N ALA A 380 -15.27 14.58 -26.82
CA ALA A 380 -15.88 14.92 -25.53
C ALA A 380 -15.51 16.33 -25.03
N ILE A 381 -14.28 16.77 -25.23
CA ILE A 381 -13.83 18.14 -24.91
C ILE A 381 -14.62 19.17 -25.74
N LYS A 382 -14.82 18.91 -27.04
CA LYS A 382 -15.55 19.80 -27.95
C LYS A 382 -17.04 19.87 -27.66
N GLU A 383 -17.62 18.84 -27.04
CA GLU A 383 -19.01 18.87 -26.54
C GLU A 383 -19.21 19.92 -25.44
N ASP A 384 -18.11 20.32 -24.77
CA ASP A 384 -18.08 21.34 -23.72
C ASP A 384 -19.03 21.06 -22.53
N LYS A 385 -19.28 19.79 -22.23
CA LYS A 385 -20.28 19.30 -21.32
C LYS A 385 -19.75 19.10 -19.90
N TYR A 386 -18.45 18.77 -19.75
CA TYR A 386 -17.87 18.37 -18.48
C TYR A 386 -17.15 19.52 -17.78
N ASP A 387 -17.32 19.62 -16.45
CA ASP A 387 -16.55 20.53 -15.60
C ASP A 387 -15.13 20.00 -15.34
N PHE A 388 -14.99 18.68 -15.22
CA PHE A 388 -13.75 17.98 -14.98
C PHE A 388 -13.58 16.78 -15.90
N ILE A 389 -12.37 16.58 -16.39
CA ILE A 389 -12.01 15.41 -17.21
C ILE A 389 -10.72 14.80 -16.65
N VAL A 390 -10.65 13.48 -16.53
CA VAL A 390 -9.42 12.75 -16.28
C VAL A 390 -9.19 11.71 -17.36
N VAL A 391 -7.97 11.67 -17.89
CA VAL A 391 -7.53 10.68 -18.88
C VAL A 391 -6.20 10.05 -18.46
N ASN A 392 -6.05 8.76 -18.73
CA ASN A 392 -4.77 8.04 -18.61
C ASN A 392 -4.34 7.52 -20.00
N PHE A 393 -3.09 7.80 -20.37
CA PHE A 393 -2.39 7.19 -21.49
C PHE A 393 -1.45 6.10 -20.98
N ALA A 394 -1.74 4.85 -21.30
CA ALA A 394 -1.11 3.65 -20.72
C ALA A 394 0.30 3.35 -21.23
N ASN A 395 0.71 3.96 -22.33
CA ASN A 395 1.80 3.49 -23.19
C ASN A 395 3.16 3.45 -22.49
N GLY A 396 3.54 4.49 -21.74
CA GLY A 396 4.86 4.58 -21.10
C GLY A 396 5.09 3.43 -20.10
N ASP A 397 4.06 3.05 -19.38
CA ASP A 397 4.11 1.94 -18.43
C ASP A 397 4.00 0.58 -19.11
N MET A 398 2.94 0.36 -19.87
CA MET A 398 2.64 -0.96 -20.44
C MET A 398 3.70 -1.42 -21.44
N VAL A 399 4.20 -0.52 -22.30
CA VAL A 399 5.31 -0.83 -23.21
C VAL A 399 6.63 -0.85 -22.46
N GLY A 400 6.79 0.00 -21.43
CA GLY A 400 7.95 0.00 -20.54
C GLY A 400 8.22 -1.35 -19.89
N HIS A 401 7.18 -2.05 -19.48
CA HIS A 401 7.28 -3.41 -18.92
C HIS A 401 7.84 -4.46 -19.88
N THR A 402 7.85 -4.21 -21.18
CA THR A 402 8.47 -5.11 -22.16
C THR A 402 9.99 -5.02 -22.17
N GLY A 403 10.54 -3.88 -21.75
CA GLY A 403 11.97 -3.59 -21.77
C GLY A 403 12.56 -3.45 -23.17
N ILE A 404 11.73 -3.37 -24.22
CA ILE A 404 12.18 -3.23 -25.62
C ILE A 404 12.30 -1.76 -25.95
N TYR A 405 13.52 -1.27 -26.00
CA TYR A 405 13.85 0.15 -26.12
C TYR A 405 13.14 0.83 -27.31
N GLU A 406 13.22 0.26 -28.50
CA GLU A 406 12.63 0.80 -29.73
C GLU A 406 11.10 0.85 -29.68
N ALA A 407 10.48 -0.09 -28.97
CA ALA A 407 9.03 -0.08 -28.76
C ALA A 407 8.63 1.04 -27.78
N ILE A 408 9.40 1.20 -26.70
CA ILE A 408 9.17 2.30 -25.73
C ILE A 408 9.33 3.67 -26.42
N GLU A 409 10.34 3.83 -27.30
CA GLU A 409 10.53 5.04 -28.09
C GLU A 409 9.29 5.36 -28.96
N GLN A 410 8.70 4.35 -29.61
CA GLN A 410 7.48 4.53 -30.41
C GLN A 410 6.27 4.87 -29.53
N ALA A 411 6.15 4.24 -28.37
CA ALA A 411 5.11 4.52 -27.39
C ALA A 411 5.18 5.99 -26.90
N VAL A 412 6.38 6.46 -26.55
CA VAL A 412 6.64 7.85 -26.12
C VAL A 412 6.25 8.85 -27.20
N LYS A 413 6.64 8.59 -28.47
CA LYS A 413 6.26 9.45 -29.62
C LYS A 413 4.74 9.50 -29.84
N ALA A 414 4.05 8.37 -29.71
CA ALA A 414 2.59 8.32 -29.87
C ALA A 414 1.89 9.14 -28.77
N VAL A 415 2.35 9.05 -27.53
CA VAL A 415 1.81 9.84 -26.42
C VAL A 415 2.08 11.34 -26.62
N ASP A 416 3.28 11.73 -27.02
CA ASP A 416 3.63 13.14 -27.30
C ASP A 416 2.67 13.75 -28.33
N GLN A 417 2.37 13.03 -29.41
CA GLN A 417 1.41 13.47 -30.42
C GLN A 417 -0.02 13.59 -29.84
N CYS A 418 -0.46 12.62 -29.05
CA CYS A 418 -1.78 12.67 -28.42
C CYS A 418 -1.90 13.87 -27.46
N VAL A 419 -0.87 14.14 -26.66
CA VAL A 419 -0.82 15.28 -25.73
C VAL A 419 -1.06 16.58 -26.49
N ASN A 420 -0.39 16.80 -27.64
CA ASN A 420 -0.58 18.01 -28.42
C ASN A 420 -2.04 18.23 -28.82
N GLU A 421 -2.67 17.22 -29.43
CA GLU A 421 -4.03 17.36 -29.93
C GLU A 421 -5.07 17.57 -28.80
N VAL A 422 -4.87 16.91 -27.66
CA VAL A 422 -5.73 17.08 -26.47
C VAL A 422 -5.56 18.47 -25.86
N VAL A 423 -4.32 18.95 -25.70
CA VAL A 423 -4.03 20.28 -25.14
C VAL A 423 -4.61 21.38 -26.02
N GLU A 424 -4.46 21.28 -27.34
CA GLU A 424 -5.00 22.27 -28.26
C GLU A 424 -6.57 22.28 -28.24
N ALA A 425 -7.20 21.13 -28.14
CA ALA A 425 -8.65 21.05 -27.98
C ALA A 425 -9.12 21.64 -26.64
N ALA A 426 -8.42 21.36 -25.55
CA ALA A 426 -8.71 21.87 -24.22
C ALA A 426 -8.59 23.40 -24.15
N LYS A 427 -7.54 23.97 -24.73
CA LYS A 427 -7.33 25.43 -24.83
C LYS A 427 -8.44 26.13 -25.62
N ALA A 428 -8.97 25.46 -26.65
CA ALA A 428 -10.04 26.01 -27.49
C ALA A 428 -11.40 26.04 -26.78
N THR A 429 -11.56 25.30 -25.69
CA THR A 429 -12.82 25.14 -24.92
C THR A 429 -12.70 25.63 -23.46
N ASP A 430 -11.69 26.47 -23.18
CA ASP A 430 -11.44 27.11 -21.87
C ASP A 430 -11.16 26.14 -20.70
N TYR A 431 -10.63 24.94 -20.99
CA TYR A 431 -10.05 24.10 -19.95
C TYR A 431 -8.65 24.56 -19.58
N GLU A 432 -8.35 24.51 -18.29
CA GLU A 432 -6.97 24.49 -17.82
C GLU A 432 -6.51 23.04 -17.65
N VAL A 433 -5.27 22.75 -18.02
CA VAL A 433 -4.79 21.37 -18.09
C VAL A 433 -3.65 21.17 -17.09
N ILE A 434 -3.75 20.10 -16.30
CA ILE A 434 -2.62 19.55 -15.52
C ILE A 434 -2.18 18.27 -16.20
N ILE A 435 -0.88 18.18 -16.52
CA ILE A 435 -0.25 16.98 -17.07
C ILE A 435 0.72 16.43 -16.03
N ILE A 436 0.54 15.17 -15.67
CA ILE A 436 1.37 14.44 -14.70
C ILE A 436 1.69 13.04 -15.19
N ALA A 437 2.46 12.29 -14.41
CA ALA A 437 2.46 10.84 -14.40
C ALA A 437 2.18 10.34 -12.97
N ASP A 438 1.88 9.08 -12.84
CA ASP A 438 1.58 8.43 -11.55
C ASP A 438 2.80 7.71 -10.96
N HIS A 439 3.76 7.33 -11.78
CA HIS A 439 5.10 6.81 -11.48
C HIS A 439 5.98 6.85 -12.72
N GLY A 440 7.26 6.53 -12.58
CA GLY A 440 8.17 6.35 -13.70
C GLY A 440 8.29 4.88 -14.12
N ASN A 441 8.58 4.65 -15.41
CA ASN A 441 8.91 3.37 -16.02
C ASN A 441 9.75 3.59 -17.31
N ALA A 442 9.19 4.27 -18.31
CA ALA A 442 9.86 4.54 -19.61
C ALA A 442 11.13 5.42 -19.49
N ASP A 443 11.29 6.12 -18.39
CA ASP A 443 12.50 6.88 -18.03
C ASP A 443 13.68 6.00 -17.61
N LYS A 444 13.48 4.67 -17.49
CA LYS A 444 14.52 3.73 -17.03
C LYS A 444 14.38 2.34 -17.67
N ALA A 445 14.56 2.24 -18.96
CA ALA A 445 14.52 0.95 -19.69
C ALA A 445 15.78 0.08 -19.50
N GLN A 446 16.87 0.64 -18.97
CA GLN A 446 18.11 -0.08 -18.70
C GLN A 446 18.66 0.22 -17.31
N ASN A 447 19.25 -0.81 -16.69
CA ASN A 447 20.02 -0.67 -15.46
C ASN A 447 21.42 -0.10 -15.74
N PRO A 448 22.14 0.38 -14.71
CA PRO A 448 23.50 0.91 -14.87
C PRO A 448 24.50 -0.07 -15.49
N ASP A 449 24.30 -1.39 -15.33
CA ASP A 449 25.11 -2.44 -15.93
C ASP A 449 24.75 -2.75 -17.39
N GLY A 450 23.76 -2.07 -17.96
CA GLY A 450 23.27 -2.24 -19.32
C GLY A 450 22.24 -3.36 -19.48
N SER A 451 21.87 -4.07 -18.40
CA SER A 451 20.78 -5.04 -18.43
C SER A 451 19.43 -4.35 -18.61
N VAL A 452 18.47 -5.06 -19.20
CA VAL A 452 17.09 -4.58 -19.39
C VAL A 452 16.43 -4.36 -18.04
N ASN A 453 15.77 -3.21 -17.89
CA ASN A 453 14.87 -2.95 -16.76
C ASN A 453 13.42 -2.96 -17.24
N THR A 454 12.59 -3.74 -16.59
CA THR A 454 11.14 -3.83 -16.83
C THR A 454 10.31 -3.36 -15.62
N ALA A 455 10.98 -2.94 -14.56
CA ALA A 455 10.35 -2.45 -13.34
C ALA A 455 10.18 -0.93 -13.39
N HIS A 456 9.29 -0.43 -12.54
CA HIS A 456 9.12 1.01 -12.34
C HIS A 456 10.42 1.66 -11.84
N SER A 457 10.49 2.98 -11.93
CA SER A 457 11.60 3.76 -11.38
C SER A 457 11.21 4.43 -10.05
N LEU A 458 12.23 4.89 -9.31
CA LEU A 458 12.05 5.73 -8.12
C LEU A 458 12.05 7.23 -8.47
N ASN A 459 12.17 7.54 -9.76
CA ASN A 459 12.30 8.92 -10.22
C ASN A 459 11.02 9.72 -9.99
N PRO A 460 11.12 11.05 -9.82
CA PRO A 460 9.96 11.92 -9.77
C PRO A 460 9.25 11.95 -11.13
N VAL A 461 8.03 12.49 -11.14
CA VAL A 461 7.20 12.63 -12.33
C VAL A 461 6.91 14.11 -12.62
N PRO A 462 6.56 14.48 -13.86
CA PRO A 462 6.26 15.85 -14.21
C PRO A 462 4.96 16.35 -13.58
N PHE A 463 4.90 17.66 -13.34
CA PHE A 463 3.68 18.43 -13.12
C PHE A 463 3.75 19.66 -14.01
N ILE A 464 2.95 19.69 -15.07
CA ILE A 464 2.89 20.79 -16.04
C ILE A 464 1.50 21.41 -15.98
N TYR A 465 1.43 22.71 -15.75
CA TYR A 465 0.19 23.46 -15.68
C TYR A 465 -0.01 24.33 -16.93
N VAL A 466 -0.87 23.88 -17.84
CA VAL A 466 -1.21 24.60 -19.06
C VAL A 466 -2.34 25.58 -18.78
N THR A 467 -2.01 26.84 -18.71
CA THR A 467 -2.90 27.96 -18.40
C THR A 467 -2.61 29.18 -19.27
N ALA A 468 -3.63 30.01 -19.47
CA ALA A 468 -3.46 31.32 -20.12
C ALA A 468 -2.84 32.36 -19.16
N ASN A 469 -2.83 32.12 -17.85
CA ASN A 469 -2.22 33.01 -16.86
C ASN A 469 -0.70 32.91 -16.92
N LYS A 470 -0.03 33.93 -17.46
CA LYS A 470 1.42 33.97 -17.59
C LYS A 470 2.16 34.25 -16.30
N GLU A 471 1.49 34.71 -15.27
CA GLU A 471 2.07 34.97 -13.95
C GLU A 471 1.99 33.74 -13.05
N ALA A 472 1.21 32.71 -13.43
CA ALA A 472 1.07 31.49 -12.67
C ALA A 472 2.41 30.80 -12.44
N LYS A 473 2.62 30.28 -11.24
CA LYS A 473 3.78 29.49 -10.83
C LYS A 473 3.31 28.18 -10.22
N VAL A 474 4.17 27.19 -10.24
CA VAL A 474 3.93 25.91 -9.57
C VAL A 474 5.12 25.53 -8.69
N GLU A 475 4.82 24.74 -7.65
CA GLU A 475 5.83 24.23 -6.71
C GLU A 475 5.95 22.72 -6.84
N ASP A 476 7.09 22.16 -6.43
CA ASP A 476 7.27 20.71 -6.28
C ASP A 476 6.35 20.15 -5.17
N GLY A 477 5.93 18.91 -5.38
CA GLY A 477 5.02 18.27 -4.45
C GLY A 477 5.02 16.75 -4.52
N VAL A 478 3.87 16.18 -4.17
CA VAL A 478 3.58 14.74 -4.23
C VAL A 478 2.28 14.50 -4.99
N LEU A 479 1.98 13.25 -5.35
CA LEU A 479 0.75 12.92 -6.09
C LEU A 479 -0.54 13.36 -5.37
N ALA A 480 -0.53 13.35 -4.04
CA ALA A 480 -1.65 13.79 -3.22
C ALA A 480 -2.00 15.29 -3.37
N ASP A 481 -1.11 16.09 -3.92
CA ASP A 481 -1.29 17.53 -4.09
C ASP A 481 -2.05 17.89 -5.39
N VAL A 482 -2.30 16.89 -6.24
CA VAL A 482 -2.94 17.09 -7.55
C VAL A 482 -4.42 17.47 -7.40
N ALA A 483 -5.20 16.73 -6.60
CA ALA A 483 -6.62 17.05 -6.39
C ALA A 483 -6.86 18.44 -5.78
N PRO A 484 -6.13 18.88 -4.73
CA PRO A 484 -6.19 20.26 -4.24
C PRO A 484 -5.91 21.31 -5.32
N SER A 485 -4.94 21.04 -6.22
CA SER A 485 -4.61 21.94 -7.33
C SER A 485 -5.73 22.00 -8.38
N ILE A 486 -6.41 20.89 -8.64
CA ILE A 486 -7.60 20.84 -9.52
C ILE A 486 -8.75 21.64 -8.89
N LEU A 487 -9.02 21.46 -7.59
CA LEU A 487 -10.07 22.21 -6.90
C LEU A 487 -9.80 23.71 -6.94
N HIS A 488 -8.54 24.14 -6.82
CA HIS A 488 -8.15 25.55 -6.96
C HIS A 488 -8.50 26.10 -8.36
N ILE A 489 -8.18 25.39 -9.44
CA ILE A 489 -8.56 25.76 -10.82
C ILE A 489 -10.09 25.92 -10.92
N MET A 490 -10.83 25.00 -10.35
CA MET A 490 -12.30 24.98 -10.40
C MET A 490 -12.95 25.99 -9.44
N GLY A 491 -12.19 26.73 -8.63
CA GLY A 491 -12.68 27.69 -7.66
C GLY A 491 -13.51 27.03 -6.54
N LEU A 492 -13.18 25.80 -6.17
CA LEU A 492 -13.81 25.02 -5.12
C LEU A 492 -12.94 24.98 -3.87
N GLU A 493 -13.57 24.99 -2.71
CA GLU A 493 -12.88 24.81 -1.42
C GLU A 493 -12.37 23.37 -1.28
N GLN A 494 -11.24 23.20 -0.65
CA GLN A 494 -10.66 21.90 -0.36
C GLN A 494 -11.35 21.28 0.86
N PRO A 495 -11.87 20.02 0.79
CA PRO A 495 -12.45 19.35 1.95
C PRO A 495 -11.36 18.98 2.97
N GLU A 496 -11.75 18.87 4.26
CA GLU A 496 -10.83 18.61 5.36
C GLU A 496 -10.05 17.28 5.23
N GLU A 497 -10.66 16.28 4.60
CA GLU A 497 -10.04 14.97 4.37
C GLU A 497 -8.89 15.03 3.36
N MET A 498 -8.88 16.00 2.47
CA MET A 498 -7.75 16.22 1.57
C MET A 498 -6.65 17.00 2.30
N THR A 499 -5.57 16.30 2.67
CA THR A 499 -4.43 16.89 3.38
C THR A 499 -3.30 17.33 2.45
N GLY A 500 -3.41 17.06 1.16
CA GLY A 500 -2.51 17.60 0.14
C GLY A 500 -2.61 19.13 0.05
N LYS A 501 -1.64 19.75 -0.56
CA LYS A 501 -1.58 21.22 -0.73
C LYS A 501 -1.78 21.60 -2.20
N CYS A 502 -2.37 22.77 -2.46
CA CYS A 502 -2.37 23.33 -3.80
C CYS A 502 -0.95 23.72 -4.22
N LEU A 503 -0.52 23.21 -5.38
CA LEU A 503 0.81 23.51 -5.96
C LEU A 503 0.82 24.78 -6.82
N ILE A 504 -0.35 25.27 -7.22
CA ILE A 504 -0.50 26.44 -8.08
C ILE A 504 -0.44 27.70 -7.19
N LYS A 505 0.37 28.66 -7.63
CA LYS A 505 0.50 30.01 -7.04
C LYS A 505 0.08 31.04 -8.07
N ASP A 506 -0.82 31.93 -7.69
CA ASP A 506 -1.30 33.05 -8.50
C ASP A 506 -0.34 34.25 -8.44
#